data_2c7785735d3eff2e1a14de05110a5e3d
#
_entry.id   2c7785735d3eff2e1a14de05110a5e3d
#
_cell.length_a   1.000
_cell.length_b   1.000
_cell.length_c   1.000
_cell.angle_alpha   90.00
_cell.angle_beta   90.00
_cell.angle_gamma   90.00
#
_symmetry.space_group_name_H-M   'P 1'
#
loop_
_entity.id
_entity.type
_entity.pdbx_description
1 polymer ?
#
loop_
_entity_poly.entity_id
_entity_poly.type
_entity_poly.pdbx_seq_one_letter_code
_entity_poly.pdbx_strand_id
1 'polypeptide(L)'
;MKKSYPIIEVIQPAGVFYLASVESNVLINIAHVSRRSLEGNGVQRDATNSRVKEISAFCSKSDAIFPTPIIISVDTDKADIINGKIIFDDDSPIGDVLDGQHRLLGLKNYSGSSQFQMPVAFMFNLTPEEEAYVFSIIVVR
;
A
#
# COMPACT_ATOMS: atom_id res chain seq x y z
N MET A 1 13.64 10.30 -8.63
CA MET A 1 14.66 10.41 -7.58
C MET A 1 14.71 9.13 -6.76
N LYS A 2 15.87 8.64 -6.51
CA LYS A 2 16.05 7.43 -5.68
C LYS A 2 15.73 7.75 -4.22
N LYS A 3 14.97 6.86 -3.60
CA LYS A 3 14.65 6.90 -2.18
C LYS A 3 15.10 5.60 -1.53
N SER A 4 15.49 5.68 -0.27
CA SER A 4 15.82 4.49 0.51
C SER A 4 15.16 4.57 1.88
N TYR A 5 14.66 3.44 2.35
CA TYR A 5 13.99 3.34 3.64
C TYR A 5 14.52 2.16 4.41
N PRO A 6 14.81 2.32 5.70
CA PRO A 6 15.16 1.17 6.55
C PRO A 6 14.01 0.17 6.55
N ILE A 7 14.35 -1.11 6.56
CA ILE A 7 13.35 -2.18 6.58
C ILE A 7 13.57 -3.10 7.77
N ILE A 8 12.48 -3.77 8.15
CA ILE A 8 12.51 -4.89 9.08
C ILE A 8 12.08 -6.11 8.28
N GLU A 9 12.95 -7.13 8.25
CA GLU A 9 12.65 -8.39 7.59
C GLU A 9 11.77 -9.23 8.50
N VAL A 10 10.65 -9.72 7.96
CA VAL A 10 9.73 -10.60 8.68
C VAL A 10 9.69 -11.94 7.98
N ILE A 11 10.05 -12.99 8.70
CA ILE A 11 10.16 -14.37 8.18
C ILE A 11 8.98 -15.18 8.72
N GLN A 12 8.17 -15.74 7.81
CA GLN A 12 7.03 -16.58 8.16
C GLN A 12 7.07 -17.86 7.32
N PRO A 13 6.29 -18.90 7.68
CA PRO A 13 6.38 -20.19 6.96
C PRO A 13 6.20 -20.09 5.45
N ALA A 14 5.31 -19.22 4.97
CA ALA A 14 5.04 -19.09 3.54
C ALA A 14 6.00 -18.17 2.80
N GLY A 15 6.83 -17.41 3.51
CA GLY A 15 7.77 -16.51 2.85
C GLY A 15 8.25 -15.37 3.72
N VAL A 16 8.91 -14.42 3.08
CA VAL A 16 9.51 -13.26 3.73
C VAL A 16 8.89 -12.00 3.17
N PHE A 17 8.65 -11.03 4.03
CA PHE A 17 8.28 -9.70 3.59
C PHE A 17 9.03 -8.64 4.42
N TYR A 18 8.95 -7.39 3.99
CA TYR A 18 9.74 -6.31 4.56
C TYR A 18 8.82 -5.16 4.97
N LEU A 19 8.97 -4.69 6.21
CA LEU A 19 8.19 -3.59 6.75
C LEU A 19 8.99 -2.30 6.72
N ALA A 20 8.36 -1.21 6.33
CA ALA A 20 8.97 0.11 6.33
C ALA A 20 7.91 1.17 6.66
N SER A 21 8.39 2.35 7.05
CA SER A 21 7.56 3.54 7.19
C SER A 21 7.83 4.45 6.01
N VAL A 22 6.79 4.75 5.22
CA VAL A 22 6.93 5.54 4.00
C VAL A 22 5.95 6.71 4.04
N GLU A 23 6.43 7.90 3.69
CA GLU A 23 5.58 9.09 3.63
C GLU A 23 4.45 8.90 2.62
N SER A 24 3.26 9.39 2.96
CA SER A 24 2.09 9.20 2.09
C SER A 24 2.29 9.80 0.69
N ASN A 25 2.97 10.94 0.58
CA ASN A 25 3.20 11.58 -0.73
C ASN A 25 4.12 10.76 -1.64
N VAL A 26 5.00 9.96 -1.09
CA VAL A 26 5.81 8.99 -1.86
C VAL A 26 4.97 7.76 -2.18
N LEU A 27 4.26 7.25 -1.18
CA LEU A 27 3.48 6.03 -1.29
C LEU A 27 2.44 6.11 -2.42
N ILE A 28 1.75 7.24 -2.55
CA ILE A 28 0.75 7.41 -3.61
C ILE A 28 1.34 7.38 -5.01
N ASN A 29 2.64 7.64 -5.15
CA ASN A 29 3.33 7.58 -6.46
C ASN A 29 3.82 6.17 -6.79
N ILE A 30 4.26 5.41 -5.79
CA ILE A 30 4.91 4.13 -6.02
C ILE A 30 3.95 2.94 -5.98
N ALA A 31 2.75 3.12 -5.48
CA ALA A 31 1.77 2.06 -5.32
C ALA A 31 0.67 2.18 -6.38
N HIS A 32 0.49 1.10 -7.15
CA HIS A 32 -0.55 1.04 -8.17
C HIS A 32 -1.79 0.37 -7.60
N VAL A 33 -2.93 1.06 -7.70
CA VAL A 33 -4.22 0.50 -7.29
C VAL A 33 -4.89 -0.08 -8.53
N SER A 34 -5.05 -1.40 -8.55
CA SER A 34 -5.71 -2.08 -9.65
C SER A 34 -7.20 -1.76 -9.67
N ARG A 35 -7.74 -1.45 -10.84
CA ARG A 35 -9.17 -1.25 -11.00
C ARG A 35 -9.96 -2.51 -10.61
N ARG A 36 -9.38 -3.68 -10.81
CA ARG A 36 -10.01 -4.96 -10.46
C ARG A 36 -10.30 -5.09 -8.98
N SER A 37 -9.47 -4.54 -8.13
CA SER A 37 -9.66 -4.61 -6.69
C SER A 37 -10.73 -3.64 -6.18
N LEU A 38 -11.14 -2.68 -7.01
CA LEU A 38 -12.11 -1.65 -6.64
C LEU A 38 -13.43 -1.80 -7.38
N GLU A 39 -13.40 -2.31 -8.61
CA GLU A 39 -14.58 -2.37 -9.47
C GLU A 39 -15.42 -3.62 -9.21
N GLY A 40 -16.70 -3.44 -9.27
CA GLY A 40 -17.72 -4.48 -9.27
C GLY A 40 -18.90 -3.93 -10.02
N ASN A 41 -20.11 -4.28 -9.59
CA ASN A 41 -21.32 -3.67 -10.11
C ASN A 41 -21.43 -2.23 -9.58
N GLY A 42 -22.45 -1.48 -10.04
CA GLY A 42 -22.66 -0.09 -9.66
C GLY A 42 -22.74 0.13 -8.16
N VAL A 43 -23.33 -0.81 -7.43
CA VAL A 43 -23.47 -0.72 -5.97
C VAL A 43 -22.10 -0.78 -5.30
N GLN A 44 -21.24 -1.69 -5.74
CA GLN A 44 -19.89 -1.81 -5.19
C GLN A 44 -19.06 -0.57 -5.50
N ARG A 45 -19.24 0.01 -6.68
CA ARG A 45 -18.55 1.23 -7.07
C ARG A 45 -18.93 2.40 -6.17
N ASP A 46 -20.23 2.55 -5.88
CA ASP A 46 -20.71 3.61 -5.00
C ASP A 46 -20.20 3.43 -3.58
N ALA A 47 -20.18 2.19 -3.10
CA ALA A 47 -19.64 1.87 -1.78
C ALA A 47 -18.14 2.21 -1.70
N THR A 48 -17.37 1.94 -2.76
CA THR A 48 -15.96 2.30 -2.84
C THR A 48 -15.76 3.81 -2.78
N ASN A 49 -16.54 4.58 -3.54
CA ASN A 49 -16.45 6.03 -3.53
C ASN A 49 -16.79 6.61 -2.15
N SER A 50 -17.80 6.08 -1.49
CA SER A 50 -18.18 6.50 -0.14
C SER A 50 -17.05 6.23 0.85
N ARG A 51 -16.44 5.06 0.76
CA ARG A 51 -15.34 4.70 1.67
C ARG A 51 -14.12 5.58 1.47
N VAL A 52 -13.78 5.90 0.23
CA VAL A 52 -12.67 6.81 -0.08
C VAL A 52 -12.92 8.19 0.53
N LYS A 53 -14.16 8.69 0.41
CA LYS A 53 -14.53 9.97 0.99
C LYS A 53 -14.46 9.96 2.51
N GLU A 54 -14.89 8.87 3.14
CA GLU A 54 -14.82 8.71 4.60
C GLU A 54 -13.37 8.75 5.07
N ILE A 55 -12.48 8.06 4.38
CA ILE A 55 -11.06 8.02 4.73
C ILE A 55 -10.43 9.39 4.54
N SER A 56 -10.73 10.05 3.42
CA SER A 56 -10.23 11.40 3.16
C SER A 56 -10.66 12.38 4.26
N ALA A 57 -11.91 12.29 4.69
CA ALA A 57 -12.43 13.12 5.79
C ALA A 57 -11.74 12.77 7.11
N PHE A 58 -11.50 11.48 7.36
CA PHE A 58 -10.80 11.03 8.58
C PHE A 58 -9.40 11.64 8.66
N CYS A 59 -8.70 11.77 7.53
CA CYS A 59 -7.34 12.32 7.50
C CYS A 59 -7.25 13.73 8.07
N SER A 60 -8.33 14.49 8.05
CA SER A 60 -8.33 15.87 8.55
C SER A 60 -8.53 15.97 10.06
N LYS A 61 -8.81 14.86 10.74
CA LYS A 61 -9.00 14.84 12.19
C LYS A 61 -7.67 14.85 12.92
N SER A 62 -7.62 15.50 14.07
CA SER A 62 -6.39 15.58 14.87
C SER A 62 -5.98 14.22 15.48
N ASP A 63 -6.91 13.29 15.57
CA ASP A 63 -6.66 11.94 16.11
C ASP A 63 -6.61 10.88 15.01
N ALA A 64 -6.44 11.27 13.75
CA ALA A 64 -6.34 10.34 12.65
C ALA A 64 -5.12 9.43 12.79
N ILE A 65 -5.34 8.12 12.63
CA ILE A 65 -4.29 7.12 12.75
C ILE A 65 -4.63 5.91 11.85
N PHE A 66 -3.61 5.39 11.15
CA PHE A 66 -3.72 4.19 10.32
C PHE A 66 -2.63 3.19 10.76
N PRO A 67 -2.93 2.31 11.73
CA PRO A 67 -1.88 1.45 12.29
C PRO A 67 -1.62 0.17 11.51
N THR A 68 -2.49 -0.19 10.55
CA THR A 68 -2.30 -1.42 9.78
C THR A 68 -1.55 -1.14 8.48
N PRO A 69 -0.63 -2.06 8.07
CA PRO A 69 0.16 -1.83 6.87
C PRO A 69 -0.64 -1.84 5.57
N ILE A 70 -0.19 -1.04 4.61
CA ILE A 70 -0.55 -1.21 3.21
C ILE A 70 0.37 -2.28 2.65
N ILE A 71 -0.19 -3.26 1.93
CA ILE A 71 0.57 -4.38 1.38
C ILE A 71 0.78 -4.16 -0.11
N ILE A 72 2.05 -4.19 -0.54
CA ILE A 72 2.42 -3.98 -1.93
C ILE A 72 3.16 -5.22 -2.44
N SER A 73 2.69 -5.75 -3.58
CA SER A 73 3.41 -6.77 -4.34
C SER A 73 4.37 -6.07 -5.28
N VAL A 74 5.66 -6.16 -5.00
CA VAL A 74 6.70 -5.38 -5.67
C VAL A 74 7.21 -6.10 -6.92
N ASP A 75 7.34 -5.36 -8.01
CA ASP A 75 8.04 -5.83 -9.21
C ASP A 75 9.55 -5.83 -8.91
N THR A 76 10.18 -6.99 -9.07
CA THR A 76 11.56 -7.19 -8.64
C THR A 76 12.58 -6.34 -9.38
N ASP A 77 12.24 -5.87 -10.57
CA ASP A 77 13.10 -4.97 -11.34
C ASP A 77 12.93 -3.48 -10.95
N LYS A 78 12.01 -3.17 -10.04
CA LYS A 78 11.68 -1.79 -9.66
C LYS A 78 12.23 -1.38 -8.31
N ALA A 79 12.64 -2.34 -7.47
CA ALA A 79 13.16 -2.04 -6.14
C ALA A 79 14.19 -3.07 -5.73
N ASP A 80 15.13 -2.65 -4.89
CA ASP A 80 16.20 -3.51 -4.38
C ASP A 80 16.21 -3.50 -2.86
N ILE A 81 16.59 -4.63 -2.27
CA ILE A 81 16.85 -4.73 -0.85
C ILE A 81 18.37 -4.81 -0.67
N ILE A 82 18.96 -3.77 -0.10
CA ILE A 82 20.41 -3.66 0.06
C ILE A 82 20.72 -3.11 1.46
N ASN A 83 21.53 -3.83 2.20
CA ASN A 83 22.05 -3.37 3.51
C ASN A 83 20.95 -2.91 4.46
N GLY A 84 19.88 -3.69 4.57
CA GLY A 84 18.78 -3.39 5.49
C GLY A 84 17.88 -2.25 5.04
N LYS A 85 17.90 -1.92 3.77
CA LYS A 85 17.06 -0.85 3.20
C LYS A 85 16.41 -1.31 1.93
N ILE A 86 15.23 -0.78 1.65
CA ILE A 86 14.60 -0.87 0.34
C ILE A 86 14.91 0.40 -0.44
N ILE A 87 15.31 0.25 -1.70
CA ILE A 87 15.73 1.35 -2.58
C ILE A 87 14.91 1.31 -3.85
N PHE A 88 14.32 2.44 -4.24
CA PHE A 88 13.52 2.55 -5.46
C PHE A 88 13.46 4.00 -5.93
N ASP A 89 13.03 4.20 -7.17
CA ASP A 89 12.66 5.52 -7.67
C ASP A 89 11.25 5.87 -7.19
N ASP A 90 11.06 7.11 -6.76
CA ASP A 90 9.79 7.56 -6.18
C ASP A 90 8.83 8.19 -7.20
N ASP A 91 9.18 8.18 -8.48
CA ASP A 91 8.43 8.88 -9.53
C ASP A 91 7.52 7.98 -10.37
N SER A 92 7.48 6.69 -10.08
CA SER A 92 6.63 5.75 -10.82
C SER A 92 6.26 4.55 -9.95
N PRO A 93 5.19 3.82 -10.29
CA PRO A 93 4.78 2.65 -9.53
C PRO A 93 5.85 1.55 -9.51
N ILE A 94 6.05 0.94 -8.35
CA ILE A 94 6.95 -0.19 -8.17
C ILE A 94 6.20 -1.50 -7.97
N GLY A 95 4.90 -1.46 -7.79
CA GLY A 95 4.10 -2.67 -7.60
C GLY A 95 2.63 -2.36 -7.35
N ASP A 96 1.87 -3.44 -7.19
CA ASP A 96 0.42 -3.38 -7.00
C ASP A 96 0.05 -3.52 -5.53
N VAL A 97 -0.96 -2.74 -5.13
CA VAL A 97 -1.50 -2.82 -3.78
C VAL A 97 -2.36 -4.08 -3.64
N LEU A 98 -2.04 -4.92 -2.67
CA LEU A 98 -2.85 -6.09 -2.33
C LEU A 98 -3.87 -5.79 -1.23
N ASP A 99 -3.52 -4.87 -0.31
CA ASP A 99 -4.42 -4.42 0.75
C ASP A 99 -4.13 -2.95 1.05
N GLY A 100 -5.19 -2.20 1.32
CA GLY A 100 -5.09 -0.78 1.65
C GLY A 100 -5.48 0.15 0.51
N GLN A 101 -6.15 -0.36 -0.52
CA GLN A 101 -6.55 0.41 -1.71
C GLN A 101 -7.36 1.65 -1.34
N HIS A 102 -8.36 1.48 -0.47
CA HIS A 102 -9.23 2.58 -0.06
C HIS A 102 -8.47 3.63 0.74
N ARG A 103 -7.57 3.19 1.64
CA ARG A 103 -6.74 4.11 2.42
C ARG A 103 -5.82 4.92 1.52
N LEU A 104 -5.21 4.26 0.54
CA LEU A 104 -4.33 4.94 -0.41
C LEU A 104 -5.08 5.99 -1.22
N LEU A 105 -6.26 5.64 -1.73
CA LEU A 105 -7.08 6.59 -2.49
C LEU A 105 -7.59 7.73 -1.61
N GLY A 106 -7.94 7.44 -0.36
CA GLY A 106 -8.33 8.47 0.59
C GLY A 106 -7.21 9.45 0.87
N LEU A 107 -5.99 8.95 1.06
CA LEU A 107 -4.81 9.78 1.24
C LEU A 107 -4.52 10.62 0.00
N LYS A 108 -4.68 10.04 -1.18
CA LYS A 108 -4.47 10.75 -2.44
C LYS A 108 -5.45 11.91 -2.62
N ASN A 109 -6.69 11.74 -2.17
CA ASN A 109 -7.73 12.77 -2.26
C ASN A 109 -7.68 13.78 -1.12
N TYR A 110 -6.88 13.51 -0.10
CA TYR A 110 -6.74 14.41 1.04
C TYR A 110 -5.88 15.61 0.66
N SER A 111 -6.43 16.81 0.81
CA SER A 111 -5.75 18.06 0.43
C SER A 111 -5.22 18.85 1.62
N GLY A 112 -5.33 18.30 2.83
CA GLY A 112 -4.89 19.00 4.03
C GLY A 112 -3.38 18.96 4.20
N SER A 113 -2.91 19.61 5.26
CA SER A 113 -1.48 19.78 5.53
C SER A 113 -0.89 18.70 6.43
N SER A 114 -1.72 17.82 7.00
CA SER A 114 -1.21 16.76 7.88
C SER A 114 -0.36 15.79 7.10
N GLN A 115 0.78 15.42 7.68
CA GLN A 115 1.70 14.46 7.07
C GLN A 115 1.44 13.09 7.67
N PHE A 116 1.36 12.09 6.80
CA PHE A 116 1.21 10.70 7.22
C PHE A 116 2.44 9.91 6.81
N GLN A 117 3.03 9.21 7.77
CA GLN A 117 3.96 8.12 7.50
C GLN A 117 3.15 6.84 7.63
N MET A 118 3.17 6.02 6.60
CA MET A 118 2.34 4.83 6.54
C MET A 118 3.18 3.57 6.72
N PRO A 119 2.73 2.63 7.55
CA PRO A 119 3.38 1.32 7.57
C PRO A 119 3.10 0.61 6.27
N VAL A 120 4.13 0.03 5.68
CA VAL A 120 4.02 -0.68 4.40
C VAL A 120 4.70 -2.03 4.52
N ALA A 121 4.04 -3.07 4.02
CA ALA A 121 4.61 -4.40 3.88
C ALA A 121 4.93 -4.64 2.40
N PHE A 122 6.21 -4.79 2.09
CA PHE A 122 6.67 -5.04 0.72
C PHE A 122 6.88 -6.55 0.55
N MET A 123 6.18 -7.14 -0.41
CA MET A 123 6.31 -8.56 -0.76
C MET A 123 6.90 -8.68 -2.16
N PHE A 124 7.93 -9.49 -2.30
CA PHE A 124 8.67 -9.64 -3.56
C PHE A 124 8.42 -11.02 -4.17
N ASN A 125 8.53 -11.12 -5.48
CA ASN A 125 8.51 -12.39 -6.22
C ASN A 125 7.22 -13.19 -6.07
N LEU A 126 6.09 -12.53 -5.83
CA LEU A 126 4.81 -13.23 -5.76
C LEU A 126 4.32 -13.60 -7.15
N THR A 127 3.92 -14.86 -7.31
CA THR A 127 3.17 -15.28 -8.50
C THR A 127 1.75 -14.76 -8.42
N PRO A 128 0.99 -14.72 -9.54
CA PRO A 128 -0.42 -14.35 -9.48
C PRO A 128 -1.23 -15.20 -8.49
N GLU A 129 -0.91 -16.50 -8.37
CA GLU A 129 -1.56 -17.40 -7.42
C GLU A 129 -1.25 -17.01 -5.99
N GLU A 130 0.00 -16.64 -5.72
CA GLU A 130 0.41 -16.18 -4.38
C GLU A 130 -0.23 -14.85 -4.01
N GLU A 131 -0.33 -13.92 -4.98
CA GLU A 131 -1.03 -12.66 -4.76
C GLU A 131 -2.50 -12.90 -4.41
N ALA A 132 -3.16 -13.81 -5.14
CA ALA A 132 -4.54 -14.17 -4.87
C ALA A 132 -4.69 -14.82 -3.49
N TYR A 133 -3.74 -15.65 -3.10
CA TYR A 133 -3.74 -16.27 -1.78
C TYR A 133 -3.63 -15.23 -0.67
N VAL A 134 -2.66 -14.31 -0.78
CA VAL A 134 -2.48 -13.23 0.21
C VAL A 134 -3.76 -12.41 0.33
N PHE A 135 -4.34 -12.04 -0.81
CA PHE A 135 -5.58 -11.28 -0.81
C PHE A 135 -6.70 -12.03 -0.10
N SER A 136 -6.82 -13.34 -0.33
CA SER A 136 -7.89 -14.15 0.26
C SER A 136 -7.78 -14.25 1.78
N ILE A 137 -6.57 -14.38 2.34
CA ILE A 137 -6.40 -14.46 3.79
C ILE A 137 -6.67 -13.12 4.47
N ILE A 138 -6.41 -12.01 3.79
CA ILE A 138 -6.72 -10.68 4.31
C ILE A 138 -8.24 -10.50 4.40
N VAL A 139 -8.96 -10.88 3.35
CA VAL A 139 -10.42 -10.69 3.27
C VAL A 139 -11.17 -11.58 4.26
N VAL A 140 -10.66 -12.77 4.53
CA VAL A 140 -11.33 -13.76 5.40
C VAL A 140 -11.21 -13.42 6.88
N ARG A 141 -10.25 -12.62 7.27
CA ARG A 141 -10.05 -12.25 8.69
C ARG A 141 -11.07 -11.24 9.18
#